data_350d28fe8c8083464655f6d5ff90f563
#
_entry.id   350d28fe8c8083464655f6d5ff90f563
#
_cell.length_a   1.000
_cell.length_b   1.000
_cell.length_c   1.000
_cell.angle_alpha   90.00
_cell.angle_beta   90.00
_cell.angle_gamma   90.00
#
_symmetry.space_group_name_H-M   'P 1'
#
loop_
_entity.id
_entity.type
_entity.pdbx_description
1 polymer ?
#
loop_
_entity_poly.entity_id
_entity_poly.type
_entity_poly.pdbx_seq_one_letter_code
_entity_poly.pdbx_strand_id
1 'polypeptide(L)'
;MIELVYASSIISRRQRVPVQRLTFVALVENQTYDKRVEVRWRGEEGDWHTLAAKYAAPAGGNRELWRAEVKVTLSDTRSLPGNVQFALHTSQQGLDVWDNNGGRNYTIEADAGVLVGANHPVALLDYEQHIDAEQRVLPLHVAVHGRATHVTVEWSADGWKSKQRTRCTLSRRYWDQTELSNARNPNQYAVGVWTARLRIRDAFRVEYAIVAEVEGRQQWDNCNGRNYSARRDNFKVMILNLHCYQEDDQLTKLAMIARAIQELKVDVVCLQEVAEHWNDGAGDWASNTARIIYEQLPQPFYLTTDWSHRGFDHYREGAAILSRYPFLRTEARYV
;
A
#
# COMPACT_ATOMS: atom_id res chain seq x y z
N MET A 1 -9.85 20.32 -10.92
CA MET A 1 -8.64 20.14 -11.74
C MET A 1 -8.40 18.65 -11.98
N ILE A 2 -7.86 18.28 -13.16
CA ILE A 2 -7.35 16.95 -13.49
C ILE A 2 -6.01 17.11 -14.20
N GLU A 3 -5.04 16.23 -13.92
CA GLU A 3 -3.73 16.24 -14.57
C GLU A 3 -3.16 14.84 -14.72
N LEU A 4 -2.36 14.62 -15.76
CA LEU A 4 -1.68 13.36 -16.02
C LEU A 4 -0.56 13.15 -15.00
N VAL A 5 -0.57 12.02 -14.29
CA VAL A 5 0.58 11.54 -13.51
C VAL A 5 1.48 10.70 -14.38
N TYR A 6 0.97 9.64 -14.98
CA TYR A 6 1.67 8.88 -16.02
C TYR A 6 0.70 8.12 -16.93
N ALA A 7 1.20 7.76 -18.10
CA ALA A 7 0.59 6.77 -18.98
C ALA A 7 1.62 5.70 -19.35
N SER A 8 1.16 4.48 -19.63
CA SER A 8 2.04 3.43 -20.16
C SER A 8 1.40 2.65 -21.29
N SER A 9 2.22 2.20 -22.24
CA SER A 9 1.83 1.34 -23.36
C SER A 9 2.84 0.19 -23.45
N ILE A 10 2.37 -1.03 -23.17
CA ILE A 10 3.18 -2.24 -23.12
C ILE A 10 2.56 -3.32 -23.98
N ILE A 11 3.34 -3.89 -24.89
CA ILE A 11 2.90 -5.04 -25.72
C ILE A 11 3.57 -6.31 -25.19
N SER A 12 2.74 -7.20 -24.65
CA SER A 12 3.16 -8.53 -24.20
C SER A 12 2.87 -9.60 -25.25
N ARG A 13 3.78 -10.55 -25.42
CA ARG A 13 3.65 -11.71 -26.33
C ARG A 13 3.73 -13.05 -25.61
N ARG A 14 3.47 -13.06 -24.31
CA ARG A 14 3.66 -14.23 -23.44
C ARG A 14 2.77 -15.42 -23.81
N GLN A 15 1.58 -15.20 -24.34
CA GLN A 15 0.56 -16.21 -24.59
C GLN A 15 0.38 -16.55 -26.09
N ARG A 16 1.41 -16.42 -26.90
CA ARG A 16 1.38 -16.55 -28.36
C ARG A 16 0.55 -15.48 -29.08
N VAL A 17 -0.40 -14.88 -28.42
CA VAL A 17 -1.22 -13.80 -28.95
C VAL A 17 -0.77 -12.49 -28.31
N PRO A 18 -0.35 -11.49 -29.10
CA PRO A 18 0.04 -10.20 -28.57
C PRO A 18 -1.11 -9.49 -27.85
N VAL A 19 -0.78 -8.87 -26.72
CA VAL A 19 -1.71 -8.07 -25.93
C VAL A 19 -1.07 -6.72 -25.67
N GLN A 20 -1.75 -5.63 -26.02
CA GLN A 20 -1.34 -4.29 -25.65
C GLN A 20 -2.11 -3.85 -24.41
N ARG A 21 -1.36 -3.50 -23.36
CA ARG A 21 -1.91 -2.93 -22.15
C ARG A 21 -1.64 -1.44 -22.13
N LEU A 22 -2.71 -0.68 -21.96
CA LEU A 22 -2.65 0.77 -21.75
C LEU A 22 -3.05 1.05 -20.31
N THR A 23 -2.24 1.82 -19.61
CA THR A 23 -2.54 2.28 -18.25
C THR A 23 -2.42 3.79 -18.20
N PHE A 24 -3.37 4.44 -17.56
CA PHE A 24 -3.40 5.89 -17.37
C PHE A 24 -3.66 6.18 -15.90
N VAL A 25 -2.87 7.07 -15.32
CA VAL A 25 -3.08 7.54 -13.95
C VAL A 25 -3.19 9.05 -13.95
N ALA A 26 -4.27 9.53 -13.36
CA ALA A 26 -4.59 10.93 -13.23
C ALA A 26 -4.64 11.34 -11.76
N LEU A 27 -4.21 12.56 -11.46
CA LEU A 27 -4.44 13.24 -10.20
C LEU A 27 -5.63 14.18 -10.38
N VAL A 28 -6.63 14.01 -9.52
CA VAL A 28 -7.92 14.70 -9.63
C VAL A 28 -8.22 15.43 -8.33
N GLU A 29 -8.69 16.66 -8.42
CA GLU A 29 -9.17 17.42 -7.27
C GLU A 29 -10.49 16.83 -6.75
N ASN A 30 -10.57 16.62 -5.43
CA ASN A 30 -11.75 16.02 -4.79
C ASN A 30 -12.73 17.10 -4.32
N GLN A 31 -13.57 17.57 -5.23
CA GLN A 31 -14.61 18.60 -4.91
C GLN A 31 -15.90 17.97 -4.43
N THR A 32 -16.20 16.73 -4.86
CA THR A 32 -17.42 16.00 -4.51
C THR A 32 -17.15 14.49 -4.52
N TYR A 33 -17.98 13.75 -3.79
CA TYR A 33 -17.95 12.29 -3.84
C TYR A 33 -18.46 11.76 -5.20
N ASP A 34 -19.52 12.35 -5.73
CA ASP A 34 -20.09 11.98 -7.03
C ASP A 34 -19.31 12.68 -8.15
N LYS A 35 -18.36 11.95 -8.72
CA LYS A 35 -17.55 12.40 -9.84
C LYS A 35 -17.33 11.28 -10.86
N ARG A 36 -17.23 11.66 -12.11
CA ARG A 36 -16.83 10.77 -13.20
C ARG A 36 -15.43 11.14 -13.65
N VAL A 37 -14.53 10.17 -13.69
CA VAL A 37 -13.18 10.33 -14.23
C VAL A 37 -12.99 9.35 -15.39
N GLU A 38 -12.58 9.85 -16.53
CA GLU A 38 -12.50 9.08 -17.76
C GLU A 38 -11.25 9.42 -18.55
N VAL A 39 -10.81 8.48 -19.36
CA VAL A 39 -9.81 8.66 -20.41
C VAL A 39 -10.48 8.52 -21.77
N ARG A 40 -10.38 9.54 -22.58
CA ARG A 40 -10.76 9.47 -23.99
C ARG A 40 -9.51 9.09 -24.76
N TRP A 41 -9.56 7.97 -25.48
CA TRP A 41 -8.41 7.48 -26.21
C TRP A 41 -8.78 6.88 -27.57
N ARG A 42 -7.82 6.88 -28.50
CA ARG A 42 -7.92 6.19 -29.78
C ARG A 42 -6.58 5.59 -30.17
N GLY A 43 -6.60 4.46 -30.85
CA GLY A 43 -5.44 3.89 -31.54
C GLY A 43 -5.21 4.49 -32.92
N GLU A 44 -4.31 3.89 -33.70
CA GLU A 44 -3.95 4.37 -35.06
C GLU A 44 -5.12 4.28 -36.03
N GLU A 45 -5.91 3.23 -35.98
CA GLU A 45 -6.99 2.94 -36.94
C GLU A 45 -8.39 3.04 -36.34
N GLY A 46 -8.53 3.64 -35.18
CA GLY A 46 -9.76 3.53 -34.43
C GLY A 46 -10.49 4.83 -34.15
N ASP A 47 -11.75 4.65 -33.76
CA ASP A 47 -12.58 5.70 -33.21
C ASP A 47 -12.17 6.05 -31.77
N TRP A 48 -12.66 7.15 -31.28
CA TRP A 48 -12.50 7.57 -29.90
C TRP A 48 -13.29 6.66 -28.95
N HIS A 49 -12.59 6.05 -28.01
CA HIS A 49 -13.15 5.25 -26.95
C HIS A 49 -13.17 6.03 -25.63
N THR A 50 -14.13 5.69 -24.78
CA THR A 50 -14.19 6.16 -23.41
C THR A 50 -13.82 5.04 -22.47
N LEU A 51 -12.85 5.29 -21.58
CA LEU A 51 -12.40 4.35 -20.57
C LEU A 51 -12.61 4.96 -19.19
N ALA A 52 -13.52 4.41 -18.41
CA ALA A 52 -13.77 4.86 -17.04
C ALA A 52 -12.55 4.56 -16.16
N ALA A 53 -12.10 5.54 -15.41
CA ALA A 53 -11.09 5.36 -14.39
C ALA A 53 -11.73 4.92 -13.08
N LYS A 54 -10.95 4.20 -12.26
CA LYS A 54 -11.31 3.80 -10.90
C LYS A 54 -10.47 4.59 -9.91
N TYR A 55 -11.06 4.89 -8.77
CA TYR A 55 -10.34 5.44 -7.65
C TYR A 55 -9.20 4.49 -7.26
N ALA A 56 -7.99 5.01 -7.11
CA ALA A 56 -6.81 4.24 -6.76
C ALA A 56 -6.30 4.55 -5.34
N ALA A 57 -6.14 5.82 -5.00
CA ALA A 57 -5.66 6.21 -3.68
C ALA A 57 -5.97 7.67 -3.36
N PRO A 58 -6.05 8.05 -2.07
CA PRO A 58 -6.11 9.45 -1.70
C PRO A 58 -4.74 10.10 -1.86
N ALA A 59 -4.72 11.35 -2.27
CA ALA A 59 -3.54 12.20 -2.31
C ALA A 59 -3.69 13.40 -1.37
N GLY A 60 -2.57 14.08 -1.07
CA GLY A 60 -2.63 15.30 -0.27
C GLY A 60 -3.27 16.47 -1.00
N GLY A 61 -3.60 17.55 -0.26
CA GLY A 61 -4.20 18.75 -0.83
C GLY A 61 -5.61 18.52 -1.37
N ASN A 62 -6.40 17.65 -0.75
CA ASN A 62 -7.75 17.28 -1.17
C ASN A 62 -7.82 16.75 -2.61
N ARG A 63 -6.85 15.90 -2.98
CA ARG A 63 -6.76 15.26 -4.30
C ARG A 63 -6.83 13.75 -4.19
N GLU A 64 -7.06 13.11 -5.32
CA GLU A 64 -7.19 11.66 -5.47
C GLU A 64 -6.46 11.18 -6.70
N LEU A 65 -5.88 9.99 -6.61
CA LEU A 65 -5.33 9.27 -7.75
C LEU A 65 -6.40 8.35 -8.34
N TRP A 66 -6.54 8.42 -9.65
CA TRP A 66 -7.49 7.62 -10.42
C TRP A 66 -6.74 6.86 -11.51
N ARG A 67 -7.07 5.58 -11.67
CA ARG A 67 -6.42 4.69 -12.64
C ARG A 67 -7.42 4.14 -13.64
N ALA A 68 -7.07 4.23 -14.92
CA ALA A 68 -7.77 3.55 -16.01
C ALA A 68 -6.81 2.55 -16.66
N GLU A 69 -7.31 1.35 -16.96
CA GLU A 69 -6.53 0.31 -17.62
C GLU A 69 -7.38 -0.41 -18.65
N VAL A 70 -6.82 -0.64 -19.83
CA VAL A 70 -7.42 -1.48 -20.85
C VAL A 70 -6.39 -2.42 -21.44
N LYS A 71 -6.81 -3.67 -21.69
CA LYS A 71 -6.04 -4.70 -22.39
C LYS A 71 -6.72 -5.01 -23.70
N VAL A 72 -6.00 -4.88 -24.80
CA VAL A 72 -6.48 -5.21 -26.12
C VAL A 72 -5.65 -6.38 -26.64
N THR A 73 -6.34 -7.48 -26.92
CA THR A 73 -5.74 -8.71 -27.47
C THR A 73 -5.88 -8.70 -28.99
N LEU A 74 -4.79 -8.99 -29.69
CA LEU A 74 -4.83 -9.19 -31.13
C LEU A 74 -5.76 -10.35 -31.49
N SER A 75 -6.60 -10.20 -32.50
CA SER A 75 -7.44 -11.24 -33.05
C SER A 75 -7.64 -11.01 -34.56
N ASP A 76 -8.27 -11.96 -35.26
CA ASP A 76 -8.56 -11.83 -36.68
C ASP A 76 -9.48 -10.64 -37.02
N THR A 77 -10.24 -10.17 -36.03
CA THR A 77 -11.20 -9.06 -36.17
C THR A 77 -10.80 -7.80 -35.42
N ARG A 78 -9.67 -7.80 -34.66
CA ARG A 78 -9.26 -6.67 -33.84
C ARG A 78 -7.75 -6.50 -33.83
N SER A 79 -7.29 -5.41 -34.40
CA SER A 79 -5.89 -4.96 -34.32
C SER A 79 -5.52 -4.46 -32.93
N LEU A 80 -4.23 -4.49 -32.59
CA LEU A 80 -3.73 -3.77 -31.44
C LEU A 80 -3.88 -2.26 -31.69
N PRO A 81 -4.11 -1.44 -30.64
CA PRO A 81 -4.19 0.00 -30.75
C PRO A 81 -3.00 0.67 -31.44
N GLY A 82 -1.80 0.09 -31.36
CA GLY A 82 -0.59 0.72 -31.87
C GLY A 82 -0.21 1.95 -31.07
N ASN A 83 0.08 3.05 -31.76
CA ASN A 83 0.26 4.37 -31.14
C ASN A 83 -1.10 4.92 -30.69
N VAL A 84 -1.11 5.53 -29.52
CA VAL A 84 -2.35 5.97 -28.87
C VAL A 84 -2.33 7.47 -28.64
N GLN A 85 -3.43 8.13 -29.02
CA GLN A 85 -3.73 9.50 -28.59
C GLN A 85 -4.76 9.45 -27.46
N PHE A 86 -4.62 10.31 -26.45
CA PHE A 86 -5.55 10.37 -25.34
C PHE A 86 -5.66 11.74 -24.69
N ALA A 87 -6.75 11.94 -23.97
CA ALA A 87 -7.01 13.07 -23.08
C ALA A 87 -7.71 12.57 -21.82
N LEU A 88 -7.52 13.28 -20.72
CA LEU A 88 -8.16 13.00 -19.45
C LEU A 88 -9.37 13.91 -19.28
N HIS A 89 -10.43 13.39 -18.68
CA HIS A 89 -11.66 14.12 -18.43
C HIS A 89 -12.19 13.83 -17.04
N THR A 90 -12.68 14.84 -16.36
CA THR A 90 -13.48 14.69 -15.14
C THR A 90 -14.70 15.56 -15.19
N SER A 91 -15.82 14.99 -14.75
CA SER A 91 -17.08 15.70 -14.55
C SER A 91 -17.45 15.68 -13.07
N GLN A 92 -17.61 16.84 -12.46
CA GLN A 92 -17.95 17.02 -11.05
C GLN A 92 -18.91 18.19 -10.91
N GLN A 93 -20.05 17.99 -10.23
CA GLN A 93 -21.07 19.03 -10.02
C GLN A 93 -21.52 19.75 -11.31
N GLY A 94 -21.55 19.00 -12.42
CA GLY A 94 -21.91 19.56 -13.73
C GLY A 94 -20.82 20.35 -14.43
N LEU A 95 -19.60 20.40 -13.87
CA LEU A 95 -18.45 21.01 -14.48
C LEU A 95 -17.57 19.94 -15.14
N ASP A 96 -17.31 20.11 -16.41
CA ASP A 96 -16.43 19.28 -17.23
C ASP A 96 -15.04 19.90 -17.31
N VAL A 97 -14.03 19.16 -16.89
CA VAL A 97 -12.63 19.61 -16.92
C VAL A 97 -11.79 18.61 -17.70
N TRP A 98 -10.97 19.11 -18.61
CA TRP A 98 -10.11 18.34 -19.47
C TRP A 98 -8.64 18.63 -19.22
N ASP A 99 -7.82 17.58 -19.26
CA ASP A 99 -6.39 17.68 -19.49
C ASP A 99 -6.08 17.02 -20.84
N ASN A 100 -5.89 17.84 -21.84
CA ASN A 100 -5.65 17.46 -23.22
C ASN A 100 -4.32 17.99 -23.74
N ASN A 101 -3.32 18.17 -22.86
CA ASN A 101 -1.99 18.66 -23.23
C ASN A 101 -2.03 19.97 -24.02
N GLY A 102 -2.81 20.94 -23.52
CA GLY A 102 -2.94 22.26 -24.18
C GLY A 102 -3.63 22.21 -25.54
N GLY A 103 -4.60 21.31 -25.73
CA GLY A 103 -5.39 21.16 -26.95
C GLY A 103 -4.79 20.19 -27.99
N ARG A 104 -3.58 19.66 -27.75
CA ARG A 104 -2.89 18.76 -28.70
C ARG A 104 -3.12 17.28 -28.46
N ASN A 105 -3.77 16.94 -27.34
CA ASN A 105 -3.85 15.62 -26.77
C ASN A 105 -2.45 15.05 -26.37
N TYR A 106 -2.45 14.05 -25.54
CA TYR A 106 -1.26 13.25 -25.26
C TYR A 106 -1.11 12.18 -26.33
N THR A 107 0.14 11.79 -26.59
CA THR A 107 0.46 10.67 -27.49
C THR A 107 1.43 9.74 -26.78
N ILE A 108 1.19 8.44 -26.88
CA ILE A 108 2.10 7.39 -26.42
C ILE A 108 2.25 6.35 -27.53
N GLU A 109 3.49 6.05 -27.91
CA GLU A 109 3.76 5.09 -28.96
C GLU A 109 3.57 3.64 -28.48
N ALA A 110 3.37 2.75 -29.44
CA ALA A 110 3.24 1.32 -29.17
C ALA A 110 4.47 0.77 -28.46
N ASP A 111 4.27 0.09 -27.34
CA ASP A 111 5.34 -0.55 -26.54
C ASP A 111 6.46 0.43 -26.10
N ALA A 112 6.14 1.71 -25.96
CA ALA A 112 7.09 2.75 -25.61
C ALA A 112 7.42 2.84 -24.12
N GLY A 113 6.72 2.08 -23.30
CA GLY A 113 6.92 2.11 -21.86
C GLY A 113 6.12 3.18 -21.14
N VAL A 114 6.78 4.05 -20.39
CA VAL A 114 6.13 5.03 -19.51
C VAL A 114 6.35 6.45 -20.02
N LEU A 115 5.26 7.19 -20.10
CA LEU A 115 5.21 8.65 -20.26
C LEU A 115 4.76 9.26 -18.94
N VAL A 116 5.52 10.17 -18.33
CA VAL A 116 5.12 10.89 -17.12
C VAL A 116 4.55 12.27 -17.45
N GLY A 117 3.64 12.73 -16.62
CA GLY A 117 3.08 14.08 -16.73
C GLY A 117 4.12 15.17 -16.45
N ALA A 118 3.95 16.33 -17.05
CA ALA A 118 4.91 17.43 -16.92
C ALA A 118 5.13 17.89 -15.47
N ASN A 119 4.08 17.81 -14.63
CA ASN A 119 4.14 18.18 -13.23
C ASN A 119 4.58 17.02 -12.31
N HIS A 120 4.81 15.83 -12.87
CA HIS A 120 5.13 14.60 -12.14
C HIS A 120 6.41 13.94 -12.66
N PRO A 121 7.56 14.62 -12.60
CA PRO A 121 8.81 14.08 -13.13
C PRO A 121 9.31 12.84 -12.38
N VAL A 122 8.78 12.60 -11.18
CA VAL A 122 8.91 11.36 -10.41
C VAL A 122 7.50 10.84 -10.17
N ALA A 123 7.25 9.57 -10.48
CA ALA A 123 5.95 8.95 -10.29
C ALA A 123 6.08 7.51 -9.79
N LEU A 124 5.33 7.17 -8.75
CA LEU A 124 5.13 5.78 -8.34
C LEU A 124 4.31 5.05 -9.42
N LEU A 125 4.69 3.82 -9.75
CA LEU A 125 3.94 2.99 -10.71
C LEU A 125 3.00 1.99 -10.03
N ASP A 126 3.25 1.68 -8.76
CA ASP A 126 2.50 0.69 -7.99
C ASP A 126 1.56 1.39 -7.00
N TYR A 127 0.30 1.51 -7.38
CA TYR A 127 -0.76 1.99 -6.49
C TYR A 127 -1.54 0.80 -5.90
N GLU A 128 -2.25 1.03 -4.80
CA GLU A 128 -3.08 0.02 -4.13
C GLU A 128 -2.30 -1.22 -3.71
N GLN A 129 -1.07 -1.04 -3.26
CA GLN A 129 -0.27 -2.16 -2.78
C GLN A 129 -0.83 -2.69 -1.46
N HIS A 130 -1.08 -4.00 -1.46
CA HIS A 130 -1.45 -4.75 -0.27
C HIS A 130 -0.24 -5.51 0.23
N ILE A 131 -0.14 -5.67 1.54
CA ILE A 131 0.91 -6.44 2.19
C ILE A 131 0.30 -7.79 2.59
N ASP A 132 0.75 -8.86 1.97
CA ASP A 132 0.36 -10.20 2.39
C ASP A 132 0.92 -10.55 3.76
N ALA A 133 0.22 -11.41 4.52
CA ALA A 133 0.56 -11.76 5.89
C ALA A 133 1.98 -12.31 6.06
N GLU A 134 2.55 -12.91 5.04
CA GLU A 134 3.90 -13.48 5.04
C GLU A 134 4.91 -12.65 4.23
N GLN A 135 4.44 -11.56 3.64
CA GLN A 135 5.29 -10.72 2.81
C GLN A 135 6.32 -9.98 3.66
N ARG A 136 7.59 -10.21 3.37
CA ARG A 136 8.71 -9.58 4.07
C ARG A 136 9.40 -8.49 3.26
N VAL A 137 9.06 -8.40 1.99
CA VAL A 137 9.62 -7.43 1.05
C VAL A 137 8.50 -6.83 0.23
N LEU A 138 8.39 -5.50 0.26
CA LEU A 138 7.48 -4.74 -0.58
C LEU A 138 8.28 -4.22 -1.80
N PRO A 139 8.01 -4.72 -3.01
CA PRO A 139 8.61 -4.19 -4.22
C PRO A 139 7.91 -2.91 -4.63
N LEU A 140 8.67 -1.92 -5.09
CA LEU A 140 8.14 -0.67 -5.63
C LEU A 140 8.85 -0.34 -6.94
N HIS A 141 8.10 0.19 -7.89
CA HIS A 141 8.60 0.67 -9.17
C HIS A 141 8.33 2.17 -9.28
N VAL A 142 9.35 2.90 -9.66
CA VAL A 142 9.32 4.37 -9.75
C VAL A 142 9.77 4.78 -11.13
N ALA A 143 8.97 5.57 -11.83
CA ALA A 143 9.36 6.23 -13.06
C ALA A 143 9.99 7.58 -12.73
N VAL A 144 11.12 7.88 -13.34
CA VAL A 144 11.81 9.17 -13.18
C VAL A 144 12.19 9.73 -14.55
N HIS A 145 11.73 10.92 -14.84
CA HIS A 145 12.09 11.65 -16.07
C HIS A 145 13.46 12.32 -15.91
N GLY A 146 14.26 12.27 -16.97
CA GLY A 146 15.60 12.85 -16.99
C GLY A 146 16.69 11.93 -16.45
N ARG A 147 17.90 12.47 -16.33
CA ARG A 147 19.08 11.73 -15.86
C ARG A 147 19.15 11.72 -14.34
N ALA A 148 18.48 10.75 -13.74
CA ALA A 148 18.59 10.54 -12.31
C ALA A 148 19.91 9.84 -11.96
N THR A 149 20.62 10.37 -10.96
CA THR A 149 21.84 9.76 -10.40
C THR A 149 21.53 8.85 -9.22
N HIS A 150 20.54 9.25 -8.43
CA HIS A 150 20.10 8.53 -7.25
C HIS A 150 18.58 8.57 -7.12
N VAL A 151 17.98 7.43 -6.83
CA VAL A 151 16.58 7.33 -6.45
C VAL A 151 16.51 6.54 -5.16
N THR A 152 15.81 7.05 -4.17
CA THR A 152 15.69 6.47 -2.83
C THR A 152 14.23 6.51 -2.39
N VAL A 153 13.78 5.45 -1.74
CA VAL A 153 12.51 5.42 -1.01
C VAL A 153 12.81 5.65 0.46
N GLU A 154 12.24 6.69 1.02
CA GLU A 154 12.18 6.94 2.46
C GLU A 154 10.89 6.35 3.00
N TRP A 155 10.96 5.55 4.06
CA TRP A 155 9.79 4.83 4.54
C TRP A 155 9.83 4.56 6.04
N SER A 156 8.65 4.28 6.60
CA SER A 156 8.45 3.92 7.99
C SER A 156 7.36 2.86 8.11
N ALA A 157 7.51 1.97 9.09
CA ALA A 157 6.51 0.96 9.46
C ALA A 157 5.89 1.19 10.84
N ASP A 158 6.24 2.31 11.50
CA ASP A 158 5.89 2.60 12.89
C ASP A 158 5.35 4.04 13.09
N GLY A 159 4.71 4.60 12.04
CA GLY A 159 4.16 5.96 12.09
C GLY A 159 5.24 7.04 12.18
N TRP A 160 6.36 6.84 11.48
CA TRP A 160 7.50 7.75 11.39
C TRP A 160 8.28 7.96 12.71
N LYS A 161 8.14 7.04 13.68
CA LYS A 161 9.01 7.00 14.87
C LYS A 161 10.44 6.63 14.48
N SER A 162 10.57 5.71 13.52
CA SER A 162 11.83 5.40 12.85
C SER A 162 11.72 5.60 11.34
N LYS A 163 12.80 6.13 10.77
CA LYS A 163 12.91 6.38 9.32
C LYS A 163 13.90 5.42 8.70
N GLN A 164 13.47 4.72 7.68
CA GLN A 164 14.28 3.83 6.87
C GLN A 164 14.54 4.44 5.49
N ARG A 165 15.64 4.06 4.87
CA ARG A 165 15.98 4.44 3.49
C ARG A 165 16.34 3.21 2.67
N THR A 166 15.76 3.09 1.50
CA THR A 166 16.09 2.03 0.55
C THR A 166 16.47 2.65 -0.79
N ARG A 167 17.71 2.43 -1.22
CA ARG A 167 18.17 2.88 -2.52
C ARG A 167 17.52 2.03 -3.62
N CYS A 168 17.03 2.69 -4.66
CA CYS A 168 16.49 2.03 -5.84
C CYS A 168 17.62 1.61 -6.80
N THR A 169 17.35 0.59 -7.59
CA THR A 169 18.21 0.13 -8.67
C THR A 169 17.54 0.43 -10.01
N LEU A 170 18.27 1.00 -10.97
CA LEU A 170 17.75 1.24 -12.31
C LEU A 170 17.45 -0.11 -12.98
N SER A 171 16.20 -0.30 -13.36
CA SER A 171 15.75 -1.49 -14.07
C SER A 171 15.90 -1.26 -15.58
N ARG A 172 16.81 -2.01 -16.22
CA ARG A 172 17.00 -1.93 -17.67
C ARG A 172 15.99 -2.78 -18.44
N ARG A 173 15.33 -3.70 -17.73
CA ARG A 173 14.40 -4.69 -18.30
C ARG A 173 13.11 -4.76 -17.49
N TYR A 174 12.52 -3.62 -17.20
CA TYR A 174 11.30 -3.56 -16.41
C TYR A 174 10.19 -4.43 -16.98
N TRP A 175 10.02 -4.39 -18.30
CA TRP A 175 8.97 -5.14 -19.02
C TRP A 175 9.21 -6.64 -19.01
N ASP A 176 10.47 -7.06 -19.12
CA ASP A 176 10.84 -8.47 -19.10
C ASP A 176 10.56 -9.14 -17.74
N GLN A 177 10.48 -8.36 -16.67
CA GLN A 177 10.24 -8.87 -15.32
C GLN A 177 8.76 -9.04 -15.00
N THR A 178 7.92 -8.12 -15.48
CA THR A 178 6.48 -8.11 -15.19
C THR A 178 5.66 -8.80 -16.26
N GLU A 179 6.01 -8.59 -17.52
CA GLU A 179 5.38 -9.20 -18.69
C GLU A 179 6.45 -9.38 -19.75
N LEU A 180 6.46 -10.52 -20.41
CA LEU A 180 7.36 -10.74 -21.55
C LEU A 180 6.98 -9.78 -22.67
N SER A 181 7.62 -8.64 -22.69
CA SER A 181 7.48 -7.61 -23.72
C SER A 181 8.73 -7.62 -24.60
N ASN A 182 8.57 -7.36 -25.88
CA ASN A 182 9.66 -7.10 -26.80
C ASN A 182 9.97 -5.60 -26.91
N ALA A 183 9.61 -4.79 -25.89
CA ALA A 183 9.89 -3.37 -25.89
C ALA A 183 11.34 -3.10 -26.25
N ARG A 184 11.58 -2.46 -27.37
CA ARG A 184 12.92 -2.15 -27.86
C ARG A 184 13.48 -0.90 -27.20
N ASN A 185 12.62 -0.04 -26.69
CA ASN A 185 12.98 1.24 -26.11
C ASN A 185 12.07 1.63 -24.94
N PRO A 186 12.21 0.96 -23.78
CA PRO A 186 11.35 1.23 -22.61
C PRO A 186 11.54 2.65 -22.05
N ASN A 187 12.59 3.36 -22.45
CA ASN A 187 12.94 4.71 -21.99
C ASN A 187 12.81 5.76 -23.09
N GLN A 188 11.94 5.54 -24.04
CA GLN A 188 11.79 6.41 -25.23
C GLN A 188 11.52 7.88 -24.87
N TYR A 189 10.85 8.15 -23.75
CA TYR A 189 10.53 9.50 -23.29
C TYR A 189 11.52 10.02 -22.23
N ALA A 190 12.76 9.57 -22.25
CA ALA A 190 13.77 9.89 -21.24
C ALA A 190 13.33 9.51 -19.80
N VAL A 191 12.50 8.47 -19.66
CA VAL A 191 12.02 7.98 -18.37
C VAL A 191 12.78 6.72 -18.00
N GLY A 192 13.50 6.77 -16.87
CA GLY A 192 14.08 5.59 -16.23
C GLY A 192 13.10 4.94 -15.26
N VAL A 193 12.99 3.60 -15.28
CA VAL A 193 12.24 2.87 -14.26
C VAL A 193 13.20 2.30 -13.22
N TRP A 194 12.95 2.64 -11.97
CA TRP A 194 13.76 2.27 -10.83
C TRP A 194 12.99 1.32 -9.91
N THR A 195 13.67 0.37 -9.32
CA THR A 195 13.07 -0.63 -8.43
C THR A 195 13.63 -0.52 -7.03
N ALA A 196 12.76 -0.43 -6.03
CA ALA A 196 13.08 -0.60 -4.62
C ALA A 196 12.52 -1.92 -4.08
N ARG A 197 13.17 -2.48 -3.07
CA ARG A 197 12.72 -3.66 -2.33
C ARG A 197 12.78 -3.34 -0.83
N LEU A 198 11.68 -2.85 -0.28
CA LEU A 198 11.60 -2.47 1.13
C LEU A 198 11.55 -3.74 2.00
N ARG A 199 12.44 -3.87 2.96
CA ARG A 199 12.44 -5.00 3.91
C ARG A 199 11.48 -4.69 5.06
N ILE A 200 10.19 -4.93 4.82
CA ILE A 200 9.10 -4.52 5.72
C ILE A 200 8.89 -5.46 6.91
N ARG A 201 9.58 -6.62 6.95
CA ARG A 201 9.38 -7.64 8.00
C ARG A 201 7.89 -7.99 8.16
N ASP A 202 7.34 -7.82 9.37
CA ASP A 202 5.95 -8.09 9.71
C ASP A 202 5.11 -6.81 9.82
N ALA A 203 5.46 -5.77 9.06
CA ALA A 203 4.73 -4.52 9.09
C ALA A 203 3.25 -4.69 8.70
N PHE A 204 2.37 -4.08 9.47
CA PHE A 204 0.96 -3.99 9.10
C PHE A 204 0.70 -2.88 8.08
N ARG A 205 1.38 -1.75 8.28
CA ARG A 205 1.32 -0.57 7.41
C ARG A 205 2.73 -0.06 7.18
N VAL A 206 3.00 0.31 5.95
CA VAL A 206 4.23 1.00 5.57
C VAL A 206 3.83 2.30 4.88
N GLU A 207 4.40 3.40 5.33
CA GLU A 207 4.26 4.70 4.68
C GLU A 207 5.58 5.07 4.01
N TYR A 208 5.53 5.67 2.83
CA TYR A 208 6.73 5.96 2.08
C TYR A 208 6.59 7.15 1.14
N ALA A 209 7.74 7.77 0.86
CA ALA A 209 7.92 8.82 -0.13
C ALA A 209 9.14 8.52 -0.98
N ILE A 210 9.20 9.12 -2.17
CA ILE A 210 10.26 8.90 -3.14
C ILE A 210 11.07 10.17 -3.27
N VAL A 211 12.39 10.02 -3.31
CA VAL A 211 13.35 11.11 -3.56
C VAL A 211 14.22 10.72 -4.73
N ALA A 212 14.22 11.53 -5.76
CA ALA A 212 15.11 11.39 -6.90
C ALA A 212 16.06 12.57 -6.99
N GLU A 213 17.33 12.31 -7.25
CA GLU A 213 18.30 13.32 -7.62
C GLU A 213 18.43 13.35 -9.14
N VAL A 214 17.90 14.37 -9.74
CA VAL A 214 17.87 14.57 -11.20
C VAL A 214 18.62 15.85 -11.52
N GLU A 215 19.68 15.74 -12.33
CA GLU A 215 20.51 16.87 -12.74
C GLU A 215 20.98 17.76 -11.57
N GLY A 216 21.37 17.10 -10.46
CA GLY A 216 21.86 17.77 -9.26
C GLY A 216 20.78 18.43 -8.40
N ARG A 217 19.50 18.21 -8.69
CA ARG A 217 18.36 18.72 -7.91
C ARG A 217 17.57 17.56 -7.30
N GLN A 218 17.14 17.74 -6.07
CA GLN A 218 16.23 16.79 -5.43
C GLN A 218 14.78 17.04 -5.87
N GLN A 219 14.15 15.99 -6.34
CA GLN A 219 12.73 15.95 -6.67
C GLN A 219 12.03 14.94 -5.78
N TRP A 220 10.91 15.33 -5.20
CA TRP A 220 10.14 14.55 -4.28
C TRP A 220 8.82 14.13 -4.90
N ASP A 221 8.46 12.88 -4.66
CA ASP A 221 7.09 12.40 -4.83
C ASP A 221 6.63 11.79 -3.51
N ASN A 222 5.81 12.53 -2.80
CA ASN A 222 5.23 12.17 -1.52
C ASN A 222 3.69 12.18 -1.57
N CYS A 223 3.13 11.88 -2.74
CA CYS A 223 1.68 11.89 -2.94
C CYS A 223 1.03 13.22 -2.48
N ASN A 224 1.59 14.35 -2.91
CA ASN A 224 1.15 15.71 -2.53
C ASN A 224 1.14 15.98 -1.02
N GLY A 225 2.13 15.50 -0.30
CA GLY A 225 2.30 15.72 1.14
C GLY A 225 1.62 14.68 2.04
N ARG A 226 0.87 13.73 1.47
CA ARG A 226 0.21 12.67 2.24
C ARG A 226 1.10 11.47 2.53
N ASN A 227 2.14 11.24 1.74
CA ASN A 227 2.87 10.01 1.57
C ASN A 227 2.03 8.86 0.97
N TYR A 228 2.70 7.94 0.32
CA TYR A 228 2.10 6.68 -0.10
C TYR A 228 1.98 5.72 1.06
N SER A 229 1.08 4.74 0.98
CA SER A 229 0.99 3.69 1.98
C SER A 229 0.61 2.35 1.36
N ALA A 230 1.18 1.29 1.92
CA ALA A 230 0.74 -0.08 1.73
C ALA A 230 0.30 -0.65 3.08
N ARG A 231 -0.74 -1.48 3.10
CA ARG A 231 -1.27 -2.07 4.33
C ARG A 231 -1.73 -3.50 4.10
N ARG A 232 -1.86 -4.26 5.17
CA ARG A 232 -2.50 -5.57 5.12
C ARG A 232 -4.01 -5.42 4.98
N ASP A 233 -4.61 -6.29 4.18
CA ASP A 233 -6.08 -6.35 4.02
C ASP A 233 -6.75 -7.11 5.17
N ASN A 234 -6.06 -8.12 5.71
CA ASN A 234 -6.60 -8.98 6.73
C ASN A 234 -5.94 -8.67 8.07
N PHE A 235 -6.76 -8.22 9.02
CA PHE A 235 -6.39 -8.00 10.40
C PHE A 235 -7.14 -9.02 11.26
N LYS A 236 -6.39 -9.93 11.90
CA LYS A 236 -6.97 -10.98 12.72
C LYS A 236 -7.01 -10.55 14.18
N VAL A 237 -8.19 -10.47 14.72
CA VAL A 237 -8.43 -10.18 16.14
C VAL A 237 -8.98 -11.42 16.83
N MET A 238 -8.40 -11.78 17.96
CA MET A 238 -8.94 -12.76 18.88
C MET A 238 -9.48 -12.03 20.10
N ILE A 239 -10.68 -12.37 20.52
CA ILE A 239 -11.26 -11.90 21.77
C ILE A 239 -11.50 -13.15 22.62
N LEU A 240 -10.99 -13.15 23.85
CA LEU A 240 -11.08 -14.32 24.73
C LEU A 240 -11.21 -13.88 26.18
N ASN A 241 -12.23 -14.41 26.85
CA ASN A 241 -12.30 -14.41 28.30
C ASN A 241 -11.43 -15.55 28.81
N LEU A 242 -10.46 -15.26 29.68
CA LEU A 242 -9.50 -16.25 30.19
C LEU A 242 -10.06 -17.09 31.33
N HIS A 243 -11.13 -16.61 32.00
CA HIS A 243 -11.71 -17.28 33.17
C HIS A 243 -10.63 -17.65 34.20
N CYS A 244 -9.70 -16.72 34.43
CA CYS A 244 -8.46 -16.98 35.13
C CYS A 244 -8.66 -17.39 36.57
N TYR A 245 -7.83 -18.39 36.97
CA TYR A 245 -7.79 -19.02 38.29
C TYR A 245 -9.10 -19.71 38.70
N GLN A 246 -10.02 -19.90 37.77
CA GLN A 246 -11.24 -20.70 37.92
C GLN A 246 -11.15 -22.05 37.21
N GLU A 247 -10.09 -22.26 36.45
CA GLU A 247 -9.92 -23.42 35.59
C GLU A 247 -8.83 -24.34 36.10
N ASP A 248 -9.09 -25.64 36.08
CA ASP A 248 -8.07 -26.65 36.32
C ASP A 248 -6.99 -26.58 35.24
N ASP A 249 -5.75 -26.94 35.60
CA ASP A 249 -4.59 -26.95 34.71
C ASP A 249 -4.34 -25.63 33.99
N GLN A 250 -4.54 -24.51 34.67
CA GLN A 250 -4.46 -23.15 34.14
C GLN A 250 -3.22 -22.92 33.26
N LEU A 251 -2.02 -23.31 33.72
CA LEU A 251 -0.78 -23.06 32.95
C LEU A 251 -0.77 -23.82 31.62
N THR A 252 -1.29 -25.03 31.58
CA THR A 252 -1.43 -25.82 30.35
C THR A 252 -2.38 -25.13 29.37
N LYS A 253 -3.51 -24.63 29.88
CA LYS A 253 -4.48 -23.89 29.05
C LYS A 253 -3.92 -22.59 28.49
N LEU A 254 -3.17 -21.84 29.30
CA LEU A 254 -2.48 -20.62 28.82
C LEU A 254 -1.46 -20.95 27.72
N ALA A 255 -0.74 -22.07 27.84
CA ALA A 255 0.17 -22.53 26.78
C ALA A 255 -0.58 -22.95 25.51
N MET A 256 -1.76 -23.56 25.63
CA MET A 256 -2.60 -23.85 24.45
C MET A 256 -3.10 -22.58 23.78
N ILE A 257 -3.47 -21.55 24.53
CA ILE A 257 -3.85 -20.23 24.00
C ILE A 257 -2.70 -19.59 23.24
N ALA A 258 -1.49 -19.58 23.81
CA ALA A 258 -0.30 -19.07 23.14
C ALA A 258 -0.04 -19.80 21.81
N ARG A 259 -0.19 -21.13 21.78
CA ARG A 259 -0.10 -21.93 20.56
C ARG A 259 -1.18 -21.57 19.55
N ALA A 260 -2.44 -21.42 19.97
CA ALA A 260 -3.55 -21.05 19.10
C ALA A 260 -3.33 -19.66 18.47
N ILE A 261 -2.83 -18.68 19.24
CA ILE A 261 -2.46 -17.35 18.72
C ILE A 261 -1.44 -17.47 17.57
N GLN A 262 -0.46 -18.36 17.72
CA GLN A 262 0.56 -18.61 16.69
C GLN A 262 -0.01 -19.30 15.46
N GLU A 263 -0.71 -20.41 15.64
CA GLU A 263 -1.26 -21.24 14.56
C GLU A 263 -2.28 -20.45 13.71
N LEU A 264 -3.13 -19.67 14.37
CA LEU A 264 -4.12 -18.82 13.72
C LEU A 264 -3.51 -17.52 13.15
N LYS A 265 -2.24 -17.23 13.47
CA LYS A 265 -1.54 -16.00 13.05
C LYS A 265 -2.34 -14.75 13.44
N VAL A 266 -2.74 -14.67 14.69
CA VAL A 266 -3.52 -13.56 15.24
C VAL A 266 -2.65 -12.31 15.31
N ASP A 267 -3.20 -11.14 14.96
CA ASP A 267 -2.51 -9.87 14.98
C ASP A 267 -2.72 -9.09 16.29
N VAL A 268 -3.93 -9.18 16.85
CA VAL A 268 -4.29 -8.56 18.14
C VAL A 268 -5.12 -9.53 18.96
N VAL A 269 -4.81 -9.63 20.23
CA VAL A 269 -5.54 -10.45 21.21
C VAL A 269 -6.08 -9.53 22.28
N CYS A 270 -7.39 -9.53 22.48
CA CYS A 270 -8.09 -8.84 23.55
C CYS A 270 -8.50 -9.88 24.59
N LEU A 271 -7.89 -9.81 25.77
CA LEU A 271 -8.12 -10.74 26.86
C LEU A 271 -8.99 -10.07 27.94
N GLN A 272 -9.97 -10.79 28.40
CA GLN A 272 -10.83 -10.44 29.53
C GLN A 272 -10.53 -11.38 30.69
N GLU A 273 -10.87 -10.96 31.90
CA GLU A 273 -10.59 -11.69 33.14
C GLU A 273 -9.10 -12.11 33.26
N VAL A 274 -8.23 -11.20 32.88
CA VAL A 274 -6.79 -11.32 33.12
C VAL A 274 -6.57 -11.13 34.60
N ALA A 275 -5.94 -12.09 35.25
CA ALA A 275 -5.72 -12.02 36.71
C ALA A 275 -4.26 -12.23 37.10
N GLU A 276 -3.90 -11.66 38.25
CA GLU A 276 -2.66 -11.90 38.98
C GLU A 276 -2.94 -11.94 40.48
N HIS A 277 -2.08 -12.59 41.26
CA HIS A 277 -2.26 -12.62 42.71
C HIS A 277 -2.30 -11.21 43.32
N TRP A 278 -3.18 -11.04 44.32
CA TRP A 278 -3.44 -9.74 44.94
C TRP A 278 -2.22 -9.12 45.62
N ASN A 279 -1.45 -9.92 46.38
CA ASN A 279 -0.22 -9.49 47.04
C ASN A 279 -0.36 -8.14 47.77
N ASP A 280 -1.33 -8.07 48.72
CA ASP A 280 -1.67 -6.87 49.49
C ASP A 280 -1.95 -5.62 48.63
N GLY A 281 -2.45 -5.81 47.42
CA GLY A 281 -2.74 -4.73 46.43
C GLY A 281 -1.59 -4.37 45.52
N ALA A 282 -0.38 -4.85 45.78
CA ALA A 282 0.78 -4.61 44.92
C ALA A 282 0.73 -5.39 43.59
N GLY A 283 0.01 -6.51 43.59
CA GLY A 283 -0.01 -7.44 42.50
C GLY A 283 1.21 -8.36 42.47
N ASP A 284 1.14 -9.38 41.64
CA ASP A 284 2.27 -10.27 41.38
C ASP A 284 2.39 -10.50 39.87
N TRP A 285 3.26 -9.71 39.25
CA TRP A 285 3.50 -9.76 37.80
C TRP A 285 3.92 -11.16 37.32
N ALA A 286 4.55 -11.98 38.17
CA ALA A 286 4.94 -13.34 37.81
C ALA A 286 3.74 -14.27 37.60
N SER A 287 2.65 -14.02 38.28
CA SER A 287 1.38 -14.75 38.14
C SER A 287 0.43 -14.14 37.09
N ASN A 288 0.78 -13.02 36.48
CA ASN A 288 -0.08 -12.36 35.50
C ASN A 288 -0.32 -13.25 34.27
N THR A 289 -1.56 -13.63 34.05
CA THR A 289 -1.95 -14.61 33.02
C THR A 289 -1.72 -14.11 31.59
N ALA A 290 -1.87 -12.83 31.32
CA ALA A 290 -1.54 -12.26 30.01
C ALA A 290 -0.02 -12.24 29.75
N ARG A 291 0.79 -11.96 30.80
CA ARG A 291 2.26 -12.07 30.73
C ARG A 291 2.69 -13.50 30.44
N ILE A 292 2.09 -14.50 31.10
CA ILE A 292 2.42 -15.91 30.90
C ILE A 292 2.17 -16.34 29.45
N ILE A 293 1.06 -15.89 28.84
CA ILE A 293 0.80 -16.08 27.41
C ILE A 293 1.86 -15.36 26.58
N TYR A 294 2.10 -14.08 26.87
CA TYR A 294 3.03 -13.22 26.14
C TYR A 294 4.44 -13.82 26.04
N GLU A 295 4.97 -14.33 27.14
CA GLU A 295 6.32 -14.91 27.21
C GLU A 295 6.48 -16.20 26.40
N GLN A 296 5.39 -16.89 26.09
CA GLN A 296 5.38 -18.08 25.25
C GLN A 296 5.25 -17.81 23.76
N LEU A 297 5.04 -16.54 23.36
CA LEU A 297 4.93 -16.16 21.96
C LEU A 297 6.33 -15.99 21.34
N PRO A 298 6.67 -16.71 20.25
CA PRO A 298 8.01 -16.67 19.66
C PRO A 298 8.29 -15.40 18.86
N GLN A 299 7.26 -14.62 18.57
CA GLN A 299 7.38 -13.35 17.84
C GLN A 299 7.13 -12.19 18.79
N PRO A 300 7.74 -11.02 18.56
CA PRO A 300 7.52 -9.86 19.42
C PRO A 300 6.06 -9.42 19.36
N PHE A 301 5.41 -9.47 20.51
CA PHE A 301 4.17 -8.79 20.77
C PHE A 301 4.43 -7.61 21.70
N TYR A 302 3.52 -6.67 21.73
CA TYR A 302 3.43 -5.62 22.73
C TYR A 302 2.28 -5.96 23.65
N LEU A 303 2.46 -5.78 24.94
CA LEU A 303 1.47 -6.08 25.96
C LEU A 303 1.10 -4.80 26.72
N THR A 304 -0.18 -4.60 26.92
CA THR A 304 -0.73 -3.62 27.87
C THR A 304 -1.79 -4.31 28.72
N THR A 305 -1.84 -3.96 29.99
CA THR A 305 -2.81 -4.49 30.96
C THR A 305 -3.44 -3.35 31.72
N ASP A 306 -4.65 -3.53 32.16
CA ASP A 306 -5.34 -2.63 33.06
C ASP A 306 -6.21 -3.39 34.05
N TRP A 307 -6.40 -2.80 35.22
CA TRP A 307 -7.07 -3.42 36.34
C TRP A 307 -8.45 -2.82 36.53
N SER A 308 -9.45 -3.67 36.76
CA SER A 308 -10.83 -3.24 37.00
C SER A 308 -11.26 -3.42 38.45
N HIS A 309 -10.94 -4.54 39.07
CA HIS A 309 -11.41 -4.85 40.43
C HIS A 309 -10.58 -5.94 41.12
N ARG A 310 -10.92 -6.22 42.37
CA ARG A 310 -10.42 -7.37 43.13
C ARG A 310 -11.36 -8.56 42.91
N GLY A 311 -10.86 -9.57 42.18
CA GLY A 311 -11.56 -10.79 41.89
C GLY A 311 -11.42 -11.79 43.06
N PHE A 312 -12.52 -12.38 43.53
CA PHE A 312 -12.59 -13.44 44.53
C PHE A 312 -11.76 -13.16 45.80
N ASP A 313 -11.55 -11.88 46.15
CA ASP A 313 -10.72 -11.44 47.26
C ASP A 313 -9.23 -11.84 47.21
N HIS A 314 -8.80 -12.49 46.16
CA HIS A 314 -7.45 -13.04 45.99
C HIS A 314 -6.68 -12.54 44.80
N TYR A 315 -7.35 -11.93 43.82
CA TYR A 315 -6.74 -11.55 42.54
C TYR A 315 -6.95 -10.07 42.18
N ARG A 316 -5.99 -9.50 41.53
CA ARG A 316 -6.22 -8.29 40.70
C ARG A 316 -6.73 -8.80 39.38
N GLU A 317 -7.89 -8.34 38.96
CA GLU A 317 -8.54 -8.78 37.75
C GLU A 317 -8.82 -7.60 36.81
N GLY A 318 -8.69 -7.83 35.51
CA GLY A 318 -8.89 -6.81 34.51
C GLY A 318 -8.81 -7.32 33.08
N ALA A 319 -8.26 -6.51 32.21
CA ALA A 319 -8.14 -6.80 30.80
C ALA A 319 -6.68 -6.62 30.31
N ALA A 320 -6.39 -7.28 29.19
CA ALA A 320 -5.12 -7.08 28.51
C ALA A 320 -5.30 -7.07 27.00
N ILE A 321 -4.38 -6.38 26.32
CA ILE A 321 -4.26 -6.42 24.87
C ILE A 321 -2.83 -6.83 24.52
N LEU A 322 -2.70 -7.89 23.73
CA LEU A 322 -1.45 -8.22 23.05
C LEU A 322 -1.56 -7.80 21.58
N SER A 323 -0.57 -7.14 21.07
CA SER A 323 -0.54 -6.70 19.68
C SER A 323 0.81 -7.01 19.04
N ARG A 324 0.82 -7.48 17.81
CA ARG A 324 2.05 -7.59 16.99
C ARG A 324 2.63 -6.22 16.63
N TYR A 325 1.88 -5.15 16.82
CA TYR A 325 2.21 -3.78 16.45
C TYR A 325 2.34 -2.90 17.69
N PRO A 326 3.29 -1.95 17.69
CA PRO A 326 3.45 -1.06 18.83
C PRO A 326 2.18 -0.23 19.07
N PHE A 327 1.82 -0.06 20.33
CA PHE A 327 0.77 0.86 20.72
C PHE A 327 1.25 2.30 20.51
N LEU A 328 0.48 3.10 19.78
CA LEU A 328 0.72 4.54 19.66
C LEU A 328 0.27 5.29 20.90
N ARG A 329 -0.83 4.84 21.51
CA ARG A 329 -1.42 5.35 22.73
C ARG A 329 -2.25 4.26 23.39
N THR A 330 -2.22 4.20 24.70
CA THR A 330 -3.12 3.39 25.52
C THR A 330 -3.88 4.31 26.46
N GLU A 331 -5.17 4.07 26.64
CA GLU A 331 -6.05 4.78 27.55
C GLU A 331 -7.08 3.79 28.08
N ALA A 332 -7.26 3.77 29.40
CA ALA A 332 -8.31 3.01 30.07
C ALA A 332 -9.35 3.97 30.64
N ARG A 333 -10.61 3.60 30.52
CA ARG A 333 -11.74 4.30 31.12
C ARG A 333 -12.67 3.30 31.77
N TYR A 334 -13.02 3.60 33.00
CA TYR A 334 -14.06 2.86 33.69
C TYR A 334 -15.44 3.42 33.30
N VAL A 335 -16.39 2.53 33.07
CA VAL A 335 -17.75 2.86 32.69
C VAL A 335 -18.68 2.65 33.89
#